data_ce166780c00f61bcf685d7c6d0f5fdc8
#
_entry.id   ce166780c00f61bcf685d7c6d0f5fdc8
#
_cell.length_a   1.000
_cell.length_b   1.000
_cell.length_c   1.000
_cell.angle_alpha   90.00
_cell.angle_beta   90.00
_cell.angle_gamma   90.00
#
_symmetry.space_group_name_H-M   'P 1'
#
loop_
_entity.id
_entity.type
_entity.pdbx_description
1 polymer ?
#
loop_
_entity_poly.entity_id
_entity_poly.type
_entity_poly.pdbx_seq_one_letter_code
_entity_poly.pdbx_strand_id
1 'polypeptide(L)'
;IKCGYIGKWHLDGGDYFGLGCCPEGWDADYWYDMKCYLNELSENERVCSRQPNESFQPDFSEEFTYAHRCSDRAIRFLDQYKEEDFFLTVSYDEPHGPSLCPAPYNTMYRGFKFEPSAKFTDDLKNKPLMQQLWAGDKLTADEKQINQSSEGLALFLGCNSFVDYEMGRVLDVIKEKMPNAMVIYTSDHGDMLGAHRLFSKNAAIYDEVTNIPLIIKGGEKGKVITTPASHIDITPTVMEYFGLRIPK
;
A
#
# COMPACT_ATOMS: atom_id res chain seq x y z
N ILE A 1 -16.98 9.70 18.14
CA ILE A 1 -16.42 8.94 17.01
C ILE A 1 -15.19 8.24 17.50
N LYS A 2 -15.10 6.92 17.32
CA LYS A 2 -13.89 6.14 17.59
C LYS A 2 -12.95 6.25 16.38
N CYS A 3 -11.67 6.49 16.63
CA CYS A 3 -10.68 6.71 15.57
C CYS A 3 -9.53 5.70 15.65
N GLY A 4 -9.53 4.68 14.80
CA GLY A 4 -8.46 3.69 14.70
C GLY A 4 -7.53 3.95 13.52
N TYR A 5 -6.23 3.77 13.75
CA TYR A 5 -5.21 3.76 12.69
C TYR A 5 -4.39 2.48 12.77
N ILE A 6 -4.44 1.69 11.71
CA ILE A 6 -3.79 0.38 11.62
C ILE A 6 -3.00 0.32 10.32
N GLY A 7 -1.69 0.21 10.42
CA GLY A 7 -0.80 0.08 9.27
C GLY A 7 0.26 1.17 9.15
N LYS A 8 0.81 1.31 7.96
CA LYS A 8 1.90 2.22 7.67
C LYS A 8 1.54 3.68 7.99
N TRP A 9 2.34 4.32 8.86
CA TRP A 9 2.16 5.71 9.24
C TRP A 9 3.09 6.67 8.46
N HIS A 10 4.39 6.51 8.56
CA HIS A 10 5.44 7.25 7.85
C HIS A 10 5.33 8.80 7.96
N LEU A 11 4.76 9.30 9.06
CA LEU A 11 4.63 10.74 9.33
C LEU A 11 5.45 11.21 10.54
N ASP A 12 6.32 10.36 11.08
CA ASP A 12 7.15 10.64 12.26
C ASP A 12 8.52 11.22 11.90
N GLY A 13 8.53 12.37 11.24
CA GLY A 13 9.77 13.08 10.96
C GLY A 13 10.72 12.39 9.98
N GLY A 14 10.22 11.50 9.15
CA GLY A 14 10.99 10.77 8.13
C GLY A 14 11.45 9.37 8.55
N ASP A 15 11.08 8.91 9.74
CA ASP A 15 11.30 7.51 10.12
C ASP A 15 10.25 6.61 9.43
N TYR A 16 10.72 5.79 8.50
CA TYR A 16 9.86 4.86 7.76
C TYR A 16 9.16 3.85 8.65
N PHE A 17 9.83 3.38 9.69
CA PHE A 17 9.26 2.37 10.59
C PHE A 17 8.25 2.94 11.60
N GLY A 18 8.22 4.25 11.76
CA GLY A 18 7.46 4.91 12.81
C GLY A 18 8.11 4.81 14.18
N LEU A 19 7.53 5.48 15.16
CA LEU A 19 8.03 5.51 16.53
C LEU A 19 7.24 4.59 17.47
N GLY A 20 6.12 4.02 17.01
CA GLY A 20 5.21 3.24 17.84
C GLY A 20 4.40 4.09 18.82
N CYS A 21 4.40 5.42 18.62
CA CYS A 21 3.71 6.37 19.47
C CYS A 21 2.40 6.81 18.81
N CYS A 22 1.27 6.57 19.48
CA CYS A 22 -0.04 7.00 19.01
C CYS A 22 -0.14 8.54 19.07
N PRO A 23 -0.34 9.25 17.94
CA PRO A 23 -0.57 10.68 17.96
C PRO A 23 -1.92 11.04 18.58
N GLU A 24 -2.05 12.29 19.04
CA GLU A 24 -3.32 12.82 19.53
C GLU A 24 -4.41 12.72 18.45
N GLY A 25 -5.61 12.34 18.87
CA GLY A 25 -6.77 12.16 18.01
C GLY A 25 -7.03 10.71 17.58
N TRP A 26 -6.07 9.82 17.73
CA TRP A 26 -6.24 8.39 17.50
C TRP A 26 -6.45 7.63 18.80
N ASP A 27 -7.17 6.51 18.74
CA ASP A 27 -7.40 5.61 19.85
C ASP A 27 -6.15 4.74 20.07
N ALA A 28 -5.52 4.85 21.22
CA ALA A 28 -4.27 4.15 21.51
C ALA A 28 -4.40 2.62 21.49
N ASP A 29 -5.58 2.08 21.80
CA ASP A 29 -5.85 0.64 21.76
C ASP A 29 -5.90 0.12 20.31
N TYR A 30 -6.10 1.03 19.36
CA TYR A 30 -6.18 0.75 17.92
C TYR A 30 -5.15 1.52 17.09
N TRP A 31 -4.04 1.87 17.73
CA TRP A 31 -2.84 2.34 17.05
C TRP A 31 -1.92 1.16 16.74
N TYR A 32 -1.58 0.97 15.48
CA TYR A 32 -0.68 -0.10 15.06
C TYR A 32 0.13 0.33 13.84
N ASP A 33 1.34 0.82 14.06
CA ASP A 33 2.29 1.16 13.01
C ASP A 33 3.32 0.05 12.76
N MET A 34 4.24 0.27 11.83
CA MET A 34 5.31 -0.68 11.51
C MET A 34 6.20 -0.96 12.74
N LYS A 35 6.42 0.02 13.61
CA LYS A 35 7.21 -0.18 14.84
C LYS A 35 6.52 -1.13 15.81
N CYS A 36 5.20 -1.03 15.91
CA CYS A 36 4.41 -1.97 16.72
C CYS A 36 4.57 -3.39 16.17
N TYR A 37 4.45 -3.58 14.85
CA TYR A 37 4.69 -4.86 14.20
C TYR A 37 6.08 -5.40 14.49
N LEU A 38 7.14 -4.61 14.28
CA LEU A 38 8.51 -5.04 14.52
C LEU A 38 8.77 -5.39 15.99
N ASN A 39 8.08 -4.76 16.93
CA ASN A 39 8.21 -5.08 18.35
C ASN A 39 7.55 -6.41 18.73
N GLU A 40 6.61 -6.90 17.95
CA GLU A 40 6.00 -8.23 18.13
C GLU A 40 6.86 -9.36 17.60
N LEU A 41 7.85 -9.06 16.76
CA LEU A 41 8.73 -10.04 16.14
C LEU A 41 9.95 -10.33 17.02
N SER A 42 10.42 -11.57 16.99
CA SER A 42 11.74 -11.94 17.50
C SER A 42 12.85 -11.23 16.68
N GLU A 43 14.09 -11.24 17.18
CA GLU A 43 15.23 -10.62 16.48
C GLU A 43 15.44 -11.21 15.08
N ASN A 44 15.38 -12.53 14.95
CA ASN A 44 15.51 -13.21 13.66
C ASN A 44 14.37 -12.85 12.70
N GLU A 45 13.13 -12.81 13.18
CA GLU A 45 11.98 -12.43 12.36
C GLU A 45 12.07 -10.97 11.89
N ARG A 46 12.59 -10.05 12.71
CA ARG A 46 12.82 -8.66 12.28
C ARG A 46 13.80 -8.59 11.13
N VAL A 47 14.89 -9.34 11.19
CA VAL A 47 15.85 -9.43 10.08
C VAL A 47 15.15 -9.99 8.85
N CYS A 48 14.48 -11.10 9.00
CA CYS A 48 13.73 -11.73 7.92
C CYS A 48 12.70 -10.79 7.28
N SER A 49 11.95 -10.04 8.07
CA SER A 49 10.93 -9.10 7.55
C SER A 49 11.49 -8.01 6.62
N ARG A 50 12.81 -7.87 6.52
CA ARG A 50 13.52 -6.89 5.68
C ARG A 50 14.39 -7.52 4.59
N GLN A 51 14.29 -8.84 4.40
CA GLN A 51 15.03 -9.56 3.38
C GLN A 51 14.13 -9.86 2.18
N PRO A 52 14.69 -9.99 0.96
CA PRO A 52 13.95 -10.49 -0.19
C PRO A 52 13.37 -11.88 0.07
N ASN A 53 12.23 -12.19 -0.53
CA ASN A 53 11.56 -13.48 -0.40
C ASN A 53 12.47 -14.69 -0.68
N GLU A 54 13.43 -14.54 -1.58
CA GLU A 54 14.40 -15.57 -1.93
C GLU A 54 15.32 -15.99 -0.76
N SER A 55 15.46 -15.10 0.22
CA SER A 55 16.24 -15.36 1.44
C SER A 55 15.45 -16.16 2.47
N PHE A 56 14.15 -16.32 2.29
CA PHE A 56 13.31 -17.16 3.14
C PHE A 56 13.36 -18.61 2.65
N GLN A 57 13.73 -19.51 3.53
CA GLN A 57 13.42 -20.92 3.38
C GLN A 57 11.90 -21.11 3.50
N PRO A 58 11.32 -22.03 2.78
CA PRO A 58 10.23 -21.80 1.84
C PRO A 58 8.94 -21.22 2.40
N ASP A 59 8.70 -21.21 3.69
CA ASP A 59 7.33 -20.99 4.14
C ASP A 59 7.25 -20.16 5.43
N PHE A 60 7.18 -18.84 5.29
CA PHE A 60 6.53 -18.07 6.34
C PHE A 60 5.01 -18.05 6.12
N SER A 61 4.25 -18.11 7.20
CA SER A 61 2.79 -18.09 7.14
C SER A 61 2.24 -16.67 6.95
N GLU A 62 0.96 -16.58 6.63
CA GLU A 62 0.27 -15.28 6.50
C GLU A 62 0.40 -14.46 7.78
N GLU A 63 0.30 -15.08 8.97
CA GLU A 63 0.37 -14.45 10.29
C GLU A 63 1.72 -13.76 10.56
N PHE A 64 2.78 -14.13 9.84
CA PHE A 64 4.06 -13.43 9.90
C PHE A 64 3.98 -12.05 9.26
N THR A 65 3.16 -11.87 8.23
CA THR A 65 3.12 -10.65 7.42
C THR A 65 2.50 -9.46 8.15
N TYR A 66 2.93 -8.27 7.78
CA TYR A 66 2.34 -7.04 8.30
C TYR A 66 0.89 -6.87 7.84
N ALA A 67 0.61 -7.13 6.56
CA ALA A 67 -0.73 -7.02 6.00
C ALA A 67 -1.75 -7.89 6.75
N HIS A 68 -1.43 -9.16 7.01
CA HIS A 68 -2.33 -10.06 7.75
C HIS A 68 -2.63 -9.52 9.15
N ARG A 69 -1.61 -9.08 9.88
CA ARG A 69 -1.77 -8.51 11.21
C ARG A 69 -2.57 -7.21 11.20
N CYS A 70 -2.45 -6.40 10.15
CA CYS A 70 -3.30 -5.22 9.95
C CYS A 70 -4.77 -5.63 9.75
N SER A 71 -5.03 -6.61 8.89
CA SER A 71 -6.39 -7.11 8.63
C SER A 71 -7.04 -7.68 9.89
N ASP A 72 -6.32 -8.48 10.66
CA ASP A 72 -6.84 -9.05 11.91
C ASP A 72 -7.20 -7.99 12.94
N ARG A 73 -6.40 -6.92 13.03
CA ARG A 73 -6.70 -5.79 13.93
C ARG A 73 -7.87 -4.97 13.43
N ALA A 74 -7.94 -4.75 12.12
CA ALA A 74 -9.07 -4.06 11.50
C ALA A 74 -10.38 -4.82 11.75
N ILE A 75 -10.39 -6.14 11.56
CA ILE A 75 -11.56 -6.99 11.80
C ILE A 75 -11.98 -6.92 13.28
N ARG A 76 -11.05 -6.98 14.22
CA ARG A 76 -11.35 -6.82 15.65
C ARG A 76 -11.94 -5.45 15.97
N PHE A 77 -11.40 -4.38 15.40
CA PHE A 77 -11.95 -3.04 15.54
C PHE A 77 -13.39 -2.97 15.04
N LEU A 78 -13.64 -3.48 13.84
CA LEU A 78 -14.97 -3.50 13.23
C LEU A 78 -15.97 -4.31 14.06
N ASP A 79 -15.57 -5.47 14.59
CA ASP A 79 -16.42 -6.29 15.44
C ASP A 79 -16.81 -5.57 16.74
N GLN A 80 -15.88 -4.83 17.31
CA GLN A 80 -16.10 -4.12 18.58
C GLN A 80 -16.99 -2.88 18.40
N TYR A 81 -16.80 -2.12 17.32
CA TYR A 81 -17.45 -0.82 17.14
C TYR A 81 -18.53 -0.80 16.05
N LYS A 82 -19.02 -1.95 15.60
CA LYS A 82 -20.02 -2.06 14.52
C LYS A 82 -21.33 -1.29 14.77
N GLU A 83 -21.67 -0.99 16.03
CA GLU A 83 -22.88 -0.24 16.41
C GLU A 83 -22.59 1.22 16.78
N GLU A 84 -21.35 1.66 16.62
CA GLU A 84 -20.91 3.02 16.96
C GLU A 84 -20.44 3.79 15.73
N ASP A 85 -20.40 5.11 15.83
CA ASP A 85 -19.74 5.96 14.83
C ASP A 85 -18.23 5.82 14.96
N PHE A 86 -17.56 5.44 13.89
CA PHE A 86 -16.11 5.27 13.86
C PHE A 86 -15.47 5.81 12.58
N PHE A 87 -14.19 6.12 12.68
CA PHE A 87 -13.29 6.35 11.56
C PHE A 87 -12.11 5.39 11.68
N LEU A 88 -11.94 4.50 10.72
CA LEU A 88 -10.86 3.53 10.67
C LEU A 88 -10.02 3.73 9.41
N THR A 89 -8.72 3.91 9.59
CA THR A 89 -7.75 3.83 8.51
C THR A 89 -7.01 2.50 8.60
N VAL A 90 -7.00 1.74 7.49
CA VAL A 90 -6.15 0.56 7.33
C VAL A 90 -5.18 0.83 6.22
N SER A 91 -3.89 0.95 6.55
CA SER A 91 -2.82 1.36 5.63
C SER A 91 -1.82 0.22 5.44
N TYR A 92 -2.01 -0.56 4.39
CA TYR A 92 -1.10 -1.66 4.07
C TYR A 92 0.23 -1.12 3.54
N ASP A 93 1.35 -1.66 4.05
CA ASP A 93 2.69 -1.32 3.54
C ASP A 93 3.01 -2.05 2.25
N GLU A 94 2.54 -3.29 2.18
CA GLU A 94 2.70 -4.11 0.99
C GLU A 94 1.95 -3.49 -0.20
N PRO A 95 2.49 -3.50 -1.41
CA PRO A 95 3.64 -4.29 -1.89
C PRO A 95 5.01 -3.58 -1.77
N HIS A 96 5.20 -2.62 -0.87
CA HIS A 96 6.50 -1.95 -0.67
C HIS A 96 7.63 -2.98 -0.49
N GLY A 97 8.82 -2.67 -1.01
CA GLY A 97 9.97 -3.56 -0.87
C GLY A 97 10.28 -3.94 0.59
N PRO A 98 10.62 -5.19 0.82
CA PRO A 98 11.04 -6.23 -0.13
C PRO A 98 9.91 -7.05 -0.78
N SER A 99 8.66 -6.59 -0.78
CA SER A 99 7.50 -7.25 -1.40
C SER A 99 7.24 -8.65 -0.85
N LEU A 100 7.26 -8.79 0.46
CA LEU A 100 7.07 -10.07 1.15
C LEU A 100 5.62 -10.53 1.07
N CYS A 101 5.41 -11.74 0.54
CA CYS A 101 4.12 -12.39 0.54
C CYS A 101 4.28 -13.91 0.69
N PRO A 102 3.34 -14.60 1.37
CA PRO A 102 3.40 -16.04 1.57
C PRO A 102 3.06 -16.82 0.30
N ALA A 103 3.25 -18.14 0.32
CA ALA A 103 2.71 -19.01 -0.71
C ALA A 103 1.16 -18.98 -0.68
N PRO A 104 0.47 -19.06 -1.84
CA PRO A 104 1.01 -19.25 -3.18
C PRO A 104 1.43 -17.95 -3.90
N TYR A 105 1.23 -16.79 -3.28
CA TYR A 105 1.40 -15.47 -3.89
C TYR A 105 2.84 -15.20 -4.31
N ASN A 106 3.82 -15.63 -3.52
CA ASN A 106 5.25 -15.47 -3.79
C ASN A 106 5.73 -16.17 -5.08
N THR A 107 4.95 -17.07 -5.64
CA THR A 107 5.25 -17.78 -6.88
C THR A 107 4.20 -17.61 -7.96
N MET A 108 3.09 -16.91 -7.67
CA MET A 108 1.92 -16.82 -8.53
C MET A 108 2.24 -16.32 -9.94
N TYR A 109 3.15 -15.37 -10.07
CA TYR A 109 3.56 -14.80 -11.35
C TYR A 109 4.95 -15.24 -11.81
N ARG A 110 5.54 -16.25 -11.16
CA ARG A 110 6.87 -16.76 -11.54
C ARG A 110 6.85 -17.29 -12.98
N GLY A 111 7.82 -16.84 -13.76
CA GLY A 111 7.95 -17.21 -15.18
C GLY A 111 6.99 -16.48 -16.12
N PHE A 112 6.15 -15.58 -15.61
CA PHE A 112 5.38 -14.70 -16.47
C PHE A 112 6.33 -13.69 -17.15
N LYS A 113 6.20 -13.55 -18.46
CA LYS A 113 7.00 -12.57 -19.22
C LYS A 113 6.24 -11.25 -19.31
N PHE A 114 6.80 -10.24 -18.71
CA PHE A 114 6.26 -8.89 -18.79
C PHE A 114 6.89 -8.18 -19.98
N GLU A 115 6.05 -7.75 -20.92
CA GLU A 115 6.51 -6.92 -22.02
C GLU A 115 6.84 -5.51 -21.49
N PRO A 116 8.03 -4.97 -21.80
CA PRO A 116 8.38 -3.62 -21.39
C PRO A 116 7.37 -2.61 -21.93
N SER A 117 6.98 -1.64 -21.12
CA SER A 117 6.17 -0.52 -21.58
C SER A 117 6.87 0.19 -22.76
N ALA A 118 6.11 0.71 -23.73
CA ALA A 118 6.64 1.54 -24.79
C ALA A 118 7.45 2.74 -24.24
N LYS A 119 7.13 3.21 -23.04
CA LYS A 119 7.86 4.26 -22.34
C LYS A 119 9.25 3.81 -21.84
N PHE A 120 9.53 2.50 -21.80
CA PHE A 120 10.85 1.98 -21.42
C PHE A 120 11.98 2.44 -22.36
N THR A 121 11.67 2.83 -23.59
CA THR A 121 12.65 3.33 -24.56
C THR A 121 13.06 4.80 -24.34
N ASP A 122 12.45 5.52 -23.39
CA ASP A 122 12.83 6.90 -23.07
C ASP A 122 14.30 6.96 -22.60
N ASP A 123 15.09 7.82 -23.23
CA ASP A 123 16.50 8.02 -22.89
C ASP A 123 16.74 9.14 -21.87
N LEU A 124 15.69 9.77 -21.40
CA LEU A 124 15.67 10.85 -20.40
C LEU A 124 16.55 12.08 -20.74
N LYS A 125 17.07 12.21 -21.97
CA LYS A 125 17.99 13.31 -22.35
C LYS A 125 17.41 14.70 -22.12
N ASN A 126 16.09 14.84 -22.28
CA ASN A 126 15.38 16.11 -22.13
C ASN A 126 14.65 16.22 -20.78
N LYS A 127 15.03 15.39 -19.82
CA LYS A 127 14.46 15.35 -18.48
C LYS A 127 15.43 15.92 -17.44
N PRO A 128 14.95 16.32 -16.26
CA PRO A 128 15.83 16.77 -15.19
C PRO A 128 16.93 15.76 -14.86
N LEU A 129 18.14 16.26 -14.60
CA LEU A 129 19.30 15.43 -14.27
C LEU A 129 19.02 14.40 -13.17
N MET A 130 18.21 14.76 -12.19
CA MET A 130 17.80 13.88 -11.10
C MET A 130 17.13 12.59 -11.61
N GLN A 131 16.34 12.65 -12.69
CA GLN A 131 15.71 11.46 -13.27
C GLN A 131 16.74 10.57 -14.00
N GLN A 132 17.73 11.16 -14.65
CA GLN A 132 18.84 10.41 -15.27
C GLN A 132 19.68 9.71 -14.19
N LEU A 133 19.97 10.38 -13.08
CA LEU A 133 20.68 9.81 -11.95
C LEU A 133 19.85 8.69 -11.27
N TRP A 134 18.54 8.87 -11.21
CA TRP A 134 17.63 7.84 -10.68
C TRP A 134 17.61 6.59 -11.58
N ALA A 135 17.56 6.76 -12.91
CA ALA A 135 17.65 5.64 -13.84
C ALA A 135 19.00 4.92 -13.74
N GLY A 136 20.09 5.68 -13.54
CA GLY A 136 21.44 5.12 -13.43
C GLY A 136 21.79 4.17 -14.58
N ASP A 137 22.33 3.01 -14.24
CA ASP A 137 22.76 2.00 -15.22
C ASP A 137 21.62 1.44 -16.10
N LYS A 138 20.37 1.61 -15.68
CA LYS A 138 19.20 1.17 -16.47
C LYS A 138 19.02 1.96 -17.76
N LEU A 139 19.64 3.13 -17.92
CA LEU A 139 19.65 3.87 -19.16
C LEU A 139 20.32 3.10 -20.31
N THR A 140 21.22 2.19 -19.97
CA THR A 140 21.96 1.34 -20.92
C THR A 140 21.62 -0.15 -20.77
N ALA A 141 20.53 -0.46 -20.02
CA ALA A 141 20.12 -1.82 -19.74
C ALA A 141 19.85 -2.61 -21.04
N ASP A 142 20.43 -3.80 -21.11
CA ASP A 142 20.16 -4.78 -22.15
C ASP A 142 18.95 -5.69 -21.78
N GLU A 143 18.56 -6.57 -22.71
CA GLU A 143 17.46 -7.52 -22.49
C GLU A 143 17.63 -8.39 -21.24
N LYS A 144 18.85 -8.74 -20.86
CA LYS A 144 19.13 -9.56 -19.69
C LYS A 144 18.85 -8.80 -18.40
N GLN A 145 19.20 -7.52 -18.35
CA GLN A 145 18.89 -6.64 -17.22
C GLN A 145 17.39 -6.36 -17.10
N ILE A 146 16.68 -6.27 -18.22
CA ILE A 146 15.22 -6.16 -18.27
C ILE A 146 14.57 -7.43 -17.72
N ASN A 147 15.07 -8.61 -18.09
CA ASN A 147 14.55 -9.90 -17.61
C ASN A 147 14.80 -10.11 -16.11
N GLN A 148 15.92 -9.62 -15.56
CA GLN A 148 16.15 -9.63 -14.12
C GLN A 148 15.18 -8.72 -13.37
N SER A 149 14.81 -7.58 -13.98
CA SER A 149 13.76 -6.71 -13.43
C SER A 149 12.38 -7.38 -13.44
N SER A 150 12.13 -8.35 -14.33
CA SER A 150 10.85 -9.05 -14.41
C SER A 150 10.61 -10.03 -13.25
N GLU A 151 11.64 -10.58 -12.62
CA GLU A 151 11.49 -11.42 -11.42
C GLU A 151 11.02 -10.59 -10.22
N GLY A 152 11.60 -9.42 -10.01
CA GLY A 152 11.14 -8.48 -9.00
C GLY A 152 9.71 -8.00 -9.24
N LEU A 153 9.32 -7.80 -10.51
CA LEU A 153 7.96 -7.44 -10.88
C LEU A 153 6.97 -8.58 -10.61
N ALA A 154 7.35 -9.84 -10.88
CA ALA A 154 6.52 -11.00 -10.58
C ALA A 154 6.20 -11.09 -9.08
N LEU A 155 7.21 -10.87 -8.23
CA LEU A 155 7.04 -10.86 -6.78
C LEU A 155 6.20 -9.67 -6.30
N PHE A 156 6.43 -8.48 -6.85
CA PHE A 156 5.63 -7.29 -6.56
C PHE A 156 4.15 -7.52 -6.87
N LEU A 157 3.82 -8.12 -8.02
CA LEU A 157 2.44 -8.45 -8.38
C LEU A 157 1.84 -9.55 -7.51
N GLY A 158 2.64 -10.54 -7.13
CA GLY A 158 2.23 -11.56 -6.15
C GLY A 158 1.87 -10.95 -4.81
N CYS A 159 2.69 -10.02 -4.33
CA CYS A 159 2.44 -9.27 -3.11
C CYS A 159 1.17 -8.39 -3.21
N ASN A 160 0.92 -7.75 -4.37
CA ASN A 160 -0.35 -7.06 -4.62
C ASN A 160 -1.56 -8.00 -4.51
N SER A 161 -1.46 -9.21 -5.10
CA SER A 161 -2.55 -10.19 -5.01
C SER A 161 -2.79 -10.67 -3.58
N PHE A 162 -1.74 -10.77 -2.78
CA PHE A 162 -1.85 -11.08 -1.36
C PHE A 162 -2.56 -9.96 -0.57
N VAL A 163 -2.17 -8.72 -0.80
CA VAL A 163 -2.83 -7.56 -0.14
C VAL A 163 -4.28 -7.43 -0.57
N ASP A 164 -4.59 -7.70 -1.85
CA ASP A 164 -5.98 -7.73 -2.33
C ASP A 164 -6.82 -8.76 -1.57
N TYR A 165 -6.26 -9.97 -1.34
CA TYR A 165 -6.88 -10.98 -0.50
C TYR A 165 -7.10 -10.49 0.94
N GLU A 166 -6.09 -9.88 1.56
CA GLU A 166 -6.18 -9.36 2.93
C GLU A 166 -7.21 -8.23 3.05
N MET A 167 -7.25 -7.31 2.10
CA MET A 167 -8.30 -6.29 2.01
C MET A 167 -9.68 -6.93 1.84
N GLY A 168 -9.79 -7.99 1.05
CA GLY A 168 -11.02 -8.76 0.86
C GLY A 168 -11.59 -9.28 2.18
N ARG A 169 -10.75 -9.81 3.08
CA ARG A 169 -11.15 -10.25 4.42
C ARG A 169 -11.84 -9.14 5.22
N VAL A 170 -11.26 -7.94 5.22
CA VAL A 170 -11.82 -6.78 5.91
C VAL A 170 -13.12 -6.31 5.26
N LEU A 171 -13.15 -6.26 3.93
CA LEU A 171 -14.34 -5.84 3.16
C LEU A 171 -15.52 -6.81 3.33
N ASP A 172 -15.26 -8.11 3.46
CA ASP A 172 -16.30 -9.11 3.72
C ASP A 172 -16.96 -8.90 5.07
N VAL A 173 -16.20 -8.57 6.12
CA VAL A 173 -16.75 -8.21 7.44
C VAL A 173 -17.60 -6.94 7.35
N ILE A 174 -17.13 -5.92 6.64
CA ILE A 174 -17.90 -4.68 6.43
C ILE A 174 -19.20 -4.98 5.66
N LYS A 175 -19.14 -5.79 4.63
CA LYS A 175 -20.30 -6.16 3.83
C LYS A 175 -21.35 -6.91 4.65
N GLU A 176 -20.91 -7.81 5.51
CA GLU A 176 -21.78 -8.64 6.34
C GLU A 176 -22.39 -7.84 7.50
N LYS A 177 -21.56 -7.09 8.25
CA LYS A 177 -21.96 -6.50 9.54
C LYS A 177 -22.32 -5.02 9.46
N MET A 178 -21.78 -4.29 8.45
CA MET A 178 -21.93 -2.84 8.33
C MET A 178 -22.19 -2.42 6.87
N PRO A 179 -23.27 -2.93 6.23
CA PRO A 179 -23.52 -2.70 4.80
C PRO A 179 -23.66 -1.22 4.43
N ASN A 180 -23.99 -0.36 5.40
CA ASN A 180 -24.17 1.08 5.20
C ASN A 180 -22.89 1.90 5.46
N ALA A 181 -21.80 1.28 5.92
CA ALA A 181 -20.56 2.00 6.11
C ALA A 181 -20.02 2.57 4.79
N MET A 182 -19.56 3.82 4.84
CA MET A 182 -18.78 4.40 3.76
C MET A 182 -17.39 3.74 3.76
N VAL A 183 -16.94 3.32 2.58
CA VAL A 183 -15.58 2.77 2.39
C VAL A 183 -14.89 3.58 1.32
N ILE A 184 -13.71 4.09 1.61
CA ILE A 184 -12.84 4.78 0.66
C ILE A 184 -11.64 3.89 0.40
N TYR A 185 -11.44 3.49 -0.85
CA TYR A 185 -10.27 2.76 -1.31
C TYR A 185 -9.40 3.68 -2.16
N THR A 186 -8.14 3.80 -1.80
CA THR A 186 -7.14 4.61 -2.51
C THR A 186 -5.73 4.08 -2.23
N SER A 187 -4.73 4.70 -2.85
CA SER A 187 -3.31 4.47 -2.58
C SER A 187 -2.63 5.81 -2.29
N ASP A 188 -1.49 5.78 -1.60
CA ASP A 188 -0.64 6.96 -1.39
C ASP A 188 0.04 7.41 -2.70
N HIS A 189 0.48 6.47 -3.53
CA HIS A 189 1.11 6.69 -4.83
C HIS A 189 1.10 5.37 -5.64
N GLY A 190 1.44 5.46 -6.92
CA GLY A 190 1.73 4.31 -7.76
C GLY A 190 3.22 3.96 -7.79
N ASP A 191 3.65 3.22 -8.81
CA ASP A 191 5.05 2.83 -9.03
C ASP A 191 5.39 2.91 -10.51
N MET A 192 6.62 3.30 -10.82
CA MET A 192 7.09 3.43 -12.20
C MET A 192 7.19 2.11 -12.95
N LEU A 193 7.45 1.01 -12.26
CA LEU A 193 7.53 -0.36 -12.80
C LEU A 193 8.31 -0.48 -14.12
N GLY A 194 9.35 0.32 -14.30
CA GLY A 194 10.19 0.36 -15.50
C GLY A 194 9.75 1.39 -16.55
N ALA A 195 8.62 2.07 -16.41
CA ALA A 195 8.28 3.17 -17.28
C ALA A 195 9.37 4.24 -17.22
N HIS A 196 9.79 4.77 -18.37
CA HIS A 196 10.91 5.71 -18.50
C HIS A 196 12.24 5.18 -17.89
N ARG A 197 12.43 3.85 -17.83
CA ARG A 197 13.56 3.16 -17.17
C ARG A 197 13.68 3.47 -15.68
N LEU A 198 12.60 3.95 -15.08
CA LEU A 198 12.53 4.29 -13.67
C LEU A 198 11.78 3.18 -12.92
N PHE A 199 12.18 2.92 -11.70
CA PHE A 199 11.56 1.92 -10.82
C PHE A 199 11.24 2.56 -9.48
N SER A 200 10.23 2.01 -8.78
CA SER A 200 9.72 2.58 -7.55
C SER A 200 9.10 3.97 -7.77
N LYS A 201 9.09 4.80 -6.76
CA LYS A 201 8.58 6.19 -6.77
C LYS A 201 9.71 7.12 -6.37
N ASN A 202 9.67 8.33 -6.85
CA ASN A 202 10.55 9.42 -6.43
C ASN A 202 9.86 10.76 -6.71
N ALA A 203 10.58 11.86 -6.61
CA ALA A 203 10.05 13.20 -6.84
C ALA A 203 9.76 13.47 -8.34
N ALA A 204 8.89 12.64 -8.94
CA ALA A 204 8.42 12.79 -10.31
C ALA A 204 6.90 12.63 -10.36
N ILE A 205 6.27 13.43 -11.21
CA ILE A 205 4.81 13.49 -11.35
C ILE A 205 4.34 12.79 -12.63
N TYR A 206 4.88 11.60 -12.89
CA TYR A 206 4.38 10.75 -13.96
C TYR A 206 3.04 10.11 -13.58
N ASP A 207 2.20 9.84 -14.55
CA ASP A 207 0.90 9.19 -14.33
C ASP A 207 1.05 7.86 -13.58
N GLU A 208 2.13 7.13 -13.81
CA GLU A 208 2.44 5.87 -13.13
C GLU A 208 2.55 6.03 -11.61
N VAL A 209 2.88 7.22 -11.12
CA VAL A 209 3.02 7.53 -9.70
C VAL A 209 1.80 8.29 -9.17
N THR A 210 1.22 9.17 -9.94
CA THR A 210 0.20 10.13 -9.46
C THR A 210 -1.23 9.77 -9.83
N ASN A 211 -1.46 8.92 -10.85
CA ASN A 211 -2.78 8.47 -11.23
C ASN A 211 -3.17 7.22 -10.41
N ILE A 212 -3.63 7.45 -9.21
CA ILE A 212 -4.00 6.43 -8.23
C ILE A 212 -5.51 6.14 -8.25
N PRO A 213 -5.94 4.95 -7.80
CA PRO A 213 -7.36 4.65 -7.68
C PRO A 213 -8.03 5.49 -6.59
N LEU A 214 -9.29 5.86 -6.81
CA LEU A 214 -10.19 6.38 -5.79
C LEU A 214 -11.57 5.76 -6.00
N ILE A 215 -11.96 4.87 -5.09
CA ILE A 215 -13.25 4.19 -5.12
C ILE A 215 -13.98 4.46 -3.81
N ILE A 216 -15.22 4.95 -3.89
CA ILE A 216 -16.03 5.25 -2.72
C ILE A 216 -17.31 4.41 -2.77
N LYS A 217 -17.48 3.52 -1.77
CA LYS A 217 -18.75 2.86 -1.47
C LYS A 217 -19.52 3.71 -0.45
N GLY A 218 -20.78 3.93 -0.71
CA GLY A 218 -21.66 4.74 0.16
C GLY A 218 -22.29 5.93 -0.57
N GLY A 219 -21.89 6.16 -1.82
CA GLY A 219 -22.52 7.12 -2.72
C GLY A 219 -23.46 6.48 -3.74
N GLU A 220 -23.74 7.18 -4.83
CA GLU A 220 -24.56 6.71 -5.95
C GLU A 220 -23.90 5.52 -6.66
N LYS A 221 -24.60 4.38 -6.70
CA LYS A 221 -24.07 3.15 -7.26
C LYS A 221 -23.76 3.26 -8.75
N GLY A 222 -22.53 2.87 -9.12
CA GLY A 222 -22.09 2.81 -10.52
C GLY A 222 -21.77 4.16 -11.14
N LYS A 223 -21.77 5.23 -10.36
CA LYS A 223 -21.38 6.56 -10.83
C LYS A 223 -19.85 6.62 -11.07
N VAL A 224 -19.48 7.07 -12.25
CA VAL A 224 -18.10 7.41 -12.58
C VAL A 224 -17.95 8.93 -12.56
N ILE A 225 -17.01 9.42 -11.75
CA ILE A 225 -16.68 10.84 -11.66
C ILE A 225 -15.44 11.07 -12.52
N THR A 226 -15.56 11.95 -13.51
CA THR A 226 -14.46 12.30 -14.43
C THR A 226 -13.75 13.59 -14.04
N THR A 227 -14.26 14.32 -13.06
CA THR A 227 -13.59 15.49 -12.50
C THR A 227 -12.35 15.02 -11.71
N PRO A 228 -11.20 15.65 -11.89
CA PRO A 228 -10.00 15.32 -11.09
C PRO A 228 -10.29 15.45 -9.60
N ALA A 229 -9.81 14.50 -8.83
CA ALA A 229 -9.84 14.49 -7.37
C ALA A 229 -8.43 14.16 -6.85
N SER A 230 -8.15 14.51 -5.62
CA SER A 230 -6.87 14.21 -4.98
C SER A 230 -7.04 13.88 -3.49
N HIS A 231 -5.97 13.48 -2.81
CA HIS A 231 -6.01 13.17 -1.38
C HIS A 231 -6.56 14.31 -0.50
N ILE A 232 -6.38 15.58 -0.92
CA ILE A 232 -6.91 16.72 -0.15
C ILE A 232 -8.45 16.76 -0.12
N ASP A 233 -9.11 16.06 -1.03
CA ASP A 233 -10.57 15.96 -1.06
C ASP A 233 -11.11 14.91 -0.07
N ILE A 234 -10.27 14.00 0.42
CA ILE A 234 -10.70 12.92 1.32
C ILE A 234 -11.14 13.48 2.68
N THR A 235 -10.32 14.31 3.30
CA THR A 235 -10.63 14.88 4.62
C THR A 235 -11.94 15.65 4.64
N PRO A 236 -12.21 16.62 3.75
CA PRO A 236 -13.50 17.31 3.73
C PRO A 236 -14.67 16.36 3.42
N THR A 237 -14.49 15.36 2.56
CA THR A 237 -15.50 14.34 2.27
C THR A 237 -15.89 13.56 3.53
N VAL A 238 -14.91 13.10 4.29
CA VAL A 238 -15.15 12.39 5.56
C VAL A 238 -15.80 13.29 6.60
N MET A 239 -15.35 14.54 6.72
CA MET A 239 -15.95 15.50 7.65
C MET A 239 -17.41 15.80 7.30
N GLU A 240 -17.72 15.98 6.02
CA GLU A 240 -19.09 16.19 5.54
C GLU A 240 -19.97 14.96 5.83
N TYR A 241 -19.45 13.76 5.60
CA TYR A 241 -20.16 12.51 5.90
C TYR A 241 -20.56 12.41 7.37
N PHE A 242 -19.72 12.87 8.29
CA PHE A 242 -20.02 12.93 9.73
C PHE A 242 -20.78 14.17 10.16
N GLY A 243 -21.17 15.06 9.24
CA GLY A 243 -21.83 16.33 9.58
C GLY A 243 -20.93 17.31 10.34
N LEU A 244 -19.63 17.17 10.23
CA LEU A 244 -18.65 18.02 10.90
C LEU A 244 -18.35 19.27 10.06
N ARG A 245 -17.95 20.35 10.75
CA ARG A 245 -17.55 21.58 10.09
C ARG A 245 -16.21 21.41 9.39
N ILE A 246 -16.19 21.63 8.08
CA ILE A 246 -14.95 21.64 7.29
C ILE A 246 -14.16 22.93 7.62
N PRO A 247 -12.86 22.82 8.00
CA PRO A 247 -12.00 23.99 8.19
C PRO A 247 -11.89 24.82 6.89
N LYS A 248 -11.74 26.12 7.04
CA LYS A 248 -11.55 27.04 5.90
C LYS A 248 -10.08 27.06 5.48
#